data_cca54d75c6d0d6b6cfb10e262b31c051
#
_entry.id   cca54d75c6d0d6b6cfb10e262b31c051
#
_cell.length_a   1.000
_cell.length_b   1.000
_cell.length_c   1.000
_cell.angle_alpha   90.00
_cell.angle_beta   90.00
_cell.angle_gamma   90.00
#
_symmetry.space_group_name_H-M   'P 1'
#
loop_
_entity.id
_entity.type
_entity.pdbx_description
1 polymer ?
#
loop_
_entity_poly.entity_id
_entity_poly.type
_entity_poly.pdbx_seq_one_letter_code
_entity_poly.pdbx_strand_id
1 'polypeptide(L)'
;MRVGFIGLGHMGGPMSANVLAAGHEVVVHDVRREAAAELETAGAVWADSPREAGAGQDVVITMLPRPEHVEQVLLGADGLLAGMAPGSVWIDMSTSIPAVADRVRAVAGDVAVLDAPVSGMAAGAKAGTLQIFVGGDEAVFERVRPLLAAMGDPDRILHVGGNGAGYTVKLMINLLWFAHLVATAEVLSIGTQAGVDLATLRRCLLASPAASNFLENDVLSVLNDGDYDESFALALACKDLGLAVDLAGQVGVPVEVSAVVEQIYRRARAQYGDNGGEMLPVKLYEDLTGARLRLPSTAAASSSTTISSTTISAAASAPPQQERP
;
A
#
# COMPACT_ATOMS: atom_id res chain seq x y z
N MET A 1 22.25 -15.96 -3.32
CA MET A 1 22.16 -15.38 -4.68
C MET A 1 22.88 -14.05 -4.67
N ARG A 2 23.40 -13.63 -5.81
CA ARG A 2 23.89 -12.27 -6.02
C ARG A 2 22.74 -11.42 -6.52
N VAL A 3 22.42 -10.35 -5.81
CA VAL A 3 21.22 -9.55 -6.05
C VAL A 3 21.61 -8.08 -6.26
N GLY A 4 21.25 -7.52 -7.40
CA GLY A 4 21.25 -6.06 -7.60
C GLY A 4 19.95 -5.46 -7.04
N PHE A 5 20.00 -4.34 -6.34
CA PHE A 5 18.82 -3.65 -5.86
C PHE A 5 18.87 -2.17 -6.21
N ILE A 6 17.92 -1.68 -6.99
CA ILE A 6 17.89 -0.30 -7.49
C ILE A 6 16.65 0.42 -6.96
N GLY A 7 16.89 1.58 -6.34
CA GLY A 7 15.86 2.37 -5.66
C GLY A 7 15.78 2.05 -4.16
N LEU A 8 16.39 2.93 -3.36
CA LEU A 8 16.57 2.76 -1.90
C LEU A 8 15.73 3.75 -1.09
N GLY A 9 14.56 4.10 -1.62
CA GLY A 9 13.59 4.94 -0.92
C GLY A 9 12.93 4.25 0.28
N HIS A 10 11.80 4.81 0.75
CA HIS A 10 11.07 4.33 1.94
C HIS A 10 10.68 2.83 1.88
N MET A 11 10.52 2.29 0.69
CA MET A 11 10.24 0.86 0.48
C MET A 11 11.51 0.07 0.19
N GLY A 12 12.28 0.48 -0.83
CA GLY A 12 13.41 -0.32 -1.32
C GLY A 12 14.57 -0.42 -0.33
N GLY A 13 14.84 0.61 0.48
CA GLY A 13 15.86 0.54 1.52
C GLY A 13 15.61 -0.60 2.53
N PRO A 14 14.46 -0.63 3.22
CA PRO A 14 14.12 -1.75 4.09
C PRO A 14 14.05 -3.10 3.39
N MET A 15 13.53 -3.16 2.15
CA MET A 15 13.46 -4.40 1.38
C MET A 15 14.85 -4.95 1.07
N SER A 16 15.78 -4.11 0.62
CA SER A 16 17.18 -4.50 0.36
C SER A 16 17.92 -4.91 1.63
N ALA A 17 17.64 -4.27 2.77
CA ALA A 17 18.16 -4.68 4.08
C ALA A 17 17.70 -6.09 4.47
N ASN A 18 16.43 -6.43 4.24
CA ASN A 18 15.92 -7.78 4.50
C ASN A 18 16.57 -8.83 3.57
N VAL A 19 16.79 -8.50 2.30
CA VAL A 19 17.50 -9.36 1.35
C VAL A 19 18.94 -9.64 1.84
N LEU A 20 19.63 -8.59 2.31
CA LEU A 20 20.99 -8.71 2.85
C LEU A 20 20.99 -9.55 4.15
N ALA A 21 20.04 -9.31 5.05
CA ALA A 21 19.89 -10.04 6.31
C ALA A 21 19.57 -11.54 6.08
N ALA A 22 18.93 -11.88 4.97
CA ALA A 22 18.68 -13.26 4.55
C ALA A 22 19.94 -13.98 4.00
N GLY A 23 21.10 -13.32 3.99
CA GLY A 23 22.39 -13.91 3.59
C GLY A 23 22.66 -13.87 2.07
N HIS A 24 22.00 -12.99 1.33
CA HIS A 24 22.31 -12.73 -0.07
C HIS A 24 23.46 -11.72 -0.20
N GLU A 25 24.24 -11.82 -1.26
CA GLU A 25 25.20 -10.80 -1.66
C GLU A 25 24.41 -9.69 -2.38
N VAL A 26 24.49 -8.45 -1.87
CA VAL A 26 23.65 -7.35 -2.38
C VAL A 26 24.51 -6.22 -2.93
N VAL A 27 24.26 -5.85 -4.18
CA VAL A 27 24.77 -4.65 -4.84
C VAL A 27 23.63 -3.64 -4.93
N VAL A 28 23.86 -2.40 -4.49
CA VAL A 28 22.80 -1.37 -4.40
C VAL A 28 23.11 -0.16 -5.27
N HIS A 29 22.05 0.46 -5.81
CA HIS A 29 22.12 1.72 -6.53
C HIS A 29 20.89 2.59 -6.25
N ASP A 30 21.09 3.90 -6.10
CA ASP A 30 20.06 4.95 -6.06
C ASP A 30 20.66 6.23 -6.65
N VAL A 31 19.81 7.13 -7.14
CA VAL A 31 20.25 8.46 -7.57
C VAL A 31 20.80 9.30 -6.41
N ARG A 32 20.41 9.00 -5.19
CA ARG A 32 20.90 9.60 -3.94
C ARG A 32 21.90 8.65 -3.28
N ARG A 33 23.18 8.97 -3.44
CA ARG A 33 24.29 8.15 -2.91
C ARG A 33 24.16 7.86 -1.40
N GLU A 34 23.70 8.86 -0.65
CA GLU A 34 23.51 8.77 0.80
C GLU A 34 22.46 7.71 1.24
N ALA A 35 21.53 7.35 0.38
CA ALA A 35 20.52 6.34 0.67
C ALA A 35 21.12 4.94 0.89
N ALA A 36 22.34 4.68 0.46
CA ALA A 36 23.03 3.41 0.61
C ALA A 36 23.84 3.29 1.92
N ALA A 37 24.03 4.36 2.68
CA ALA A 37 25.01 4.40 3.79
C ALA A 37 24.81 3.32 4.86
N GLU A 38 23.56 3.09 5.28
CA GLU A 38 23.25 2.04 6.26
C GLU A 38 23.44 0.63 5.68
N LEU A 39 23.06 0.44 4.41
CA LEU A 39 23.20 -0.84 3.71
C LEU A 39 24.67 -1.21 3.48
N GLU A 40 25.52 -0.26 3.13
CA GLU A 40 26.97 -0.48 3.01
C GLU A 40 27.60 -0.84 4.36
N THR A 41 27.18 -0.17 5.43
CA THR A 41 27.60 -0.52 6.79
C THR A 41 27.20 -1.96 7.15
N ALA A 42 26.07 -2.44 6.62
CA ALA A 42 25.59 -3.79 6.81
C ALA A 42 26.22 -4.82 5.84
N GLY A 43 27.02 -4.37 4.85
CA GLY A 43 27.77 -5.25 3.95
C GLY A 43 27.32 -5.23 2.49
N ALA A 44 26.37 -4.37 2.09
CA ALA A 44 26.03 -4.18 0.69
C ALA A 44 27.16 -3.44 -0.05
N VAL A 45 27.25 -3.66 -1.36
CA VAL A 45 28.22 -3.00 -2.23
C VAL A 45 27.51 -1.93 -3.07
N TRP A 46 28.07 -0.72 -3.14
CA TRP A 46 27.57 0.33 -4.01
C TRP A 46 27.95 0.11 -5.46
N ALA A 47 27.04 0.41 -6.39
CA ALA A 47 27.30 0.54 -7.82
C ALA A 47 27.04 1.98 -8.29
N ASP A 48 27.91 2.52 -9.14
CA ASP A 48 27.80 3.92 -9.60
C ASP A 48 26.77 4.11 -10.72
N SER A 49 26.28 3.02 -11.30
CA SER A 49 25.24 3.05 -12.34
C SER A 49 24.30 1.85 -12.27
N PRO A 50 23.10 1.94 -12.89
CA PRO A 50 22.21 0.79 -13.05
C PRO A 50 22.89 -0.39 -13.76
N ARG A 51 23.71 -0.10 -14.77
CA ARG A 51 24.47 -1.10 -15.51
C ARG A 51 25.43 -1.88 -14.61
N GLU A 52 26.18 -1.18 -13.76
CA GLU A 52 27.07 -1.82 -12.78
C GLU A 52 26.29 -2.61 -11.74
N ALA A 53 25.15 -2.11 -11.28
CA ALA A 53 24.28 -2.84 -10.35
C ALA A 53 23.74 -4.14 -10.92
N GLY A 54 23.64 -4.25 -12.26
CA GLY A 54 23.24 -5.47 -12.97
C GLY A 54 24.36 -6.44 -13.24
N ALA A 55 25.62 -5.99 -13.22
CA ALA A 55 26.76 -6.77 -13.67
C ALA A 55 27.04 -7.95 -12.73
N GLY A 56 26.98 -9.18 -13.31
CA GLY A 56 27.27 -10.41 -12.57
C GLY A 56 26.20 -10.82 -11.56
N GLN A 57 25.02 -10.21 -11.56
CA GLN A 57 23.94 -10.57 -10.65
C GLN A 57 23.09 -11.72 -11.20
N ASP A 58 22.58 -12.57 -10.29
CA ASP A 58 21.62 -13.62 -10.61
C ASP A 58 20.21 -13.04 -10.76
N VAL A 59 19.88 -12.06 -9.93
CA VAL A 59 18.60 -11.34 -9.91
C VAL A 59 18.86 -9.84 -9.72
N VAL A 60 18.10 -8.99 -10.42
CA VAL A 60 18.08 -7.56 -10.14
C VAL A 60 16.65 -7.11 -9.84
N ILE A 61 16.49 -6.38 -8.74
CA ILE A 61 15.22 -5.83 -8.27
C ILE A 61 15.22 -4.32 -8.48
N THR A 62 14.11 -3.80 -9.00
CA THR A 62 13.85 -2.35 -9.05
C THR A 62 12.65 -1.99 -8.18
N MET A 63 12.75 -0.88 -7.42
CA MET A 63 11.68 -0.33 -6.58
C MET A 63 11.64 1.19 -6.73
N LEU A 64 10.93 1.65 -7.76
CA LEU A 64 11.02 3.01 -8.29
C LEU A 64 9.65 3.71 -8.24
N PRO A 65 9.60 5.04 -8.17
CA PRO A 65 8.35 5.76 -7.93
C PRO A 65 7.41 5.85 -9.13
N ARG A 66 7.92 5.69 -10.37
CA ARG A 66 7.14 5.90 -11.61
C ARG A 66 7.54 4.94 -12.72
N PRO A 67 6.61 4.60 -13.63
CA PRO A 67 6.89 3.78 -14.82
C PRO A 67 8.04 4.33 -15.68
N GLU A 68 8.12 5.66 -15.85
CA GLU A 68 9.15 6.32 -16.66
C GLU A 68 10.54 6.12 -16.05
N HIS A 69 10.65 6.12 -14.72
CA HIS A 69 11.92 5.84 -14.04
C HIS A 69 12.34 4.38 -14.21
N VAL A 70 11.38 3.44 -14.20
CA VAL A 70 11.67 2.02 -14.48
C VAL A 70 12.25 1.88 -15.87
N GLU A 71 11.63 2.47 -16.88
CA GLU A 71 12.13 2.44 -18.25
C GLU A 71 13.50 3.09 -18.39
N GLN A 72 13.70 4.25 -17.79
CA GLN A 72 14.97 4.97 -17.83
C GLN A 72 16.10 4.16 -17.20
N VAL A 73 15.84 3.52 -16.06
CA VAL A 73 16.81 2.66 -15.35
C VAL A 73 17.15 1.42 -16.17
N LEU A 74 16.19 0.83 -16.86
CA LEU A 74 16.44 -0.37 -17.65
C LEU A 74 17.05 -0.10 -19.02
N LEU A 75 16.53 0.89 -19.74
CA LEU A 75 16.77 1.10 -21.17
C LEU A 75 17.66 2.31 -21.46
N GLY A 76 18.06 3.06 -20.44
CA GLY A 76 18.95 4.24 -20.59
C GLY A 76 20.33 3.86 -21.12
N ALA A 77 21.18 4.85 -21.41
CA ALA A 77 22.52 4.65 -21.99
C ALA A 77 23.43 3.76 -21.11
N ASP A 78 23.37 3.94 -19.76
CA ASP A 78 23.97 3.06 -18.76
C ASP A 78 22.92 2.21 -18.07
N GLY A 79 21.97 1.71 -18.88
CA GLY A 79 20.79 0.99 -18.40
C GLY A 79 21.13 -0.39 -17.86
N LEU A 80 20.30 -0.83 -16.95
CA LEU A 80 20.43 -2.10 -16.25
C LEU A 80 20.57 -3.30 -17.21
N LEU A 81 19.72 -3.37 -18.25
CA LEU A 81 19.74 -4.50 -19.19
C LEU A 81 21.11 -4.70 -19.88
N ALA A 82 21.83 -3.60 -20.12
CA ALA A 82 23.17 -3.69 -20.72
C ALA A 82 24.23 -4.31 -19.79
N GLY A 83 23.96 -4.38 -18.49
CA GLY A 83 24.82 -5.02 -17.48
C GLY A 83 24.41 -6.45 -17.14
N MET A 84 23.16 -6.84 -17.40
CA MET A 84 22.62 -8.14 -17.01
C MET A 84 23.13 -9.27 -17.92
N ALA A 85 23.42 -10.41 -17.32
CA ALA A 85 23.84 -11.60 -18.04
C ALA A 85 22.65 -12.42 -18.55
N PRO A 86 22.80 -13.18 -19.65
CA PRO A 86 21.82 -14.17 -20.09
C PRO A 86 21.44 -15.14 -18.95
N GLY A 87 20.15 -15.43 -18.81
CA GLY A 87 19.61 -16.31 -17.77
C GLY A 87 19.40 -15.67 -16.40
N SER A 88 19.82 -14.40 -16.20
CA SER A 88 19.46 -13.61 -15.01
C SER A 88 17.99 -13.20 -15.04
N VAL A 89 17.49 -12.70 -13.90
CA VAL A 89 16.09 -12.27 -13.74
C VAL A 89 16.04 -10.80 -13.36
N TRP A 90 15.25 -10.03 -14.05
CA TRP A 90 14.82 -8.71 -13.58
C TRP A 90 13.43 -8.83 -12.94
N ILE A 91 13.28 -8.24 -11.73
CA ILE A 91 12.04 -8.19 -10.98
C ILE A 91 11.72 -6.71 -10.70
N ASP A 92 10.62 -6.20 -11.26
CA ASP A 92 10.16 -4.87 -10.87
C ASP A 92 9.10 -4.96 -9.76
N MET A 93 9.43 -4.39 -8.62
CA MET A 93 8.52 -4.32 -7.46
C MET A 93 7.82 -2.97 -7.33
N SER A 94 7.99 -2.09 -8.32
CA SER A 94 7.33 -0.78 -8.42
C SER A 94 5.83 -0.91 -8.71
N THR A 95 5.05 0.12 -8.38
CA THR A 95 3.70 0.28 -8.95
C THR A 95 3.82 0.88 -10.35
N SER A 96 3.54 0.07 -11.37
CA SER A 96 3.74 0.41 -12.77
C SER A 96 2.57 -0.09 -13.64
N ILE A 97 2.74 -0.16 -14.96
CA ILE A 97 1.73 -0.55 -15.94
C ILE A 97 2.21 -1.75 -16.79
N PRO A 98 1.28 -2.61 -17.28
CA PRO A 98 1.62 -3.77 -18.12
C PRO A 98 2.50 -3.41 -19.32
N ALA A 99 2.28 -2.28 -19.95
CA ALA A 99 3.04 -1.83 -21.11
C ALA A 99 4.56 -1.68 -20.83
N VAL A 100 4.98 -1.42 -19.58
CA VAL A 100 6.40 -1.40 -19.20
C VAL A 100 7.00 -2.80 -19.30
N ALA A 101 6.32 -3.81 -18.72
CA ALA A 101 6.77 -5.19 -18.81
C ALA A 101 6.90 -5.64 -20.27
N ASP A 102 5.93 -5.30 -21.12
CA ASP A 102 5.94 -5.65 -22.54
C ASP A 102 7.10 -5.00 -23.29
N ARG A 103 7.35 -3.70 -23.07
CA ARG A 103 8.47 -2.99 -23.70
C ARG A 103 9.82 -3.55 -23.29
N VAL A 104 10.00 -3.85 -22.00
CA VAL A 104 11.24 -4.44 -21.50
C VAL A 104 11.44 -5.83 -22.08
N ARG A 105 10.41 -6.69 -22.06
CA ARG A 105 10.48 -8.05 -22.64
C ARG A 105 10.87 -8.04 -24.13
N ALA A 106 10.39 -7.07 -24.88
CA ALA A 106 10.70 -6.98 -26.32
C ALA A 106 12.20 -6.82 -26.61
N VAL A 107 13.00 -6.37 -25.62
CA VAL A 107 14.45 -6.10 -25.78
C VAL A 107 15.32 -6.83 -24.76
N ALA A 108 14.73 -7.56 -23.82
CA ALA A 108 15.45 -8.21 -22.72
C ALA A 108 16.30 -9.43 -23.15
N GLY A 109 16.11 -9.96 -24.37
CA GLY A 109 16.82 -11.13 -24.83
C GLY A 109 16.58 -12.34 -23.90
N ASP A 110 17.67 -12.91 -23.39
CA ASP A 110 17.62 -14.06 -22.47
C ASP A 110 17.47 -13.68 -20.99
N VAL A 111 17.21 -12.41 -20.65
CA VAL A 111 16.88 -11.97 -19.29
C VAL A 111 15.40 -12.24 -19.03
N ALA A 112 15.10 -13.00 -17.99
CA ALA A 112 13.72 -13.24 -17.58
C ALA A 112 13.13 -11.98 -16.90
N VAL A 113 11.85 -11.71 -17.15
CA VAL A 113 11.15 -10.52 -16.67
C VAL A 113 9.99 -10.94 -15.77
N LEU A 114 9.95 -10.40 -14.53
CA LEU A 114 8.83 -10.52 -13.60
C LEU A 114 8.39 -9.12 -13.14
N ASP A 115 7.10 -8.89 -13.10
CA ASP A 115 6.49 -7.74 -12.42
C ASP A 115 5.93 -8.21 -11.07
N ALA A 116 6.43 -7.67 -9.98
CA ALA A 116 6.16 -8.15 -8.64
C ALA A 116 5.84 -7.01 -7.64
N PRO A 117 4.87 -6.14 -7.95
CA PRO A 117 4.50 -5.05 -7.06
C PRO A 117 4.00 -5.55 -5.71
N VAL A 118 4.08 -4.66 -4.71
CA VAL A 118 3.89 -5.00 -3.31
C VAL A 118 2.74 -4.24 -2.65
N SER A 119 2.23 -4.80 -1.56
CA SER A 119 1.30 -4.15 -0.64
C SER A 119 1.73 -4.41 0.81
N GLY A 120 1.52 -3.45 1.72
CA GLY A 120 1.92 -3.55 3.13
C GLY A 120 2.68 -2.33 3.64
N MET A 121 2.84 -1.30 2.81
CA MET A 121 3.43 0.01 3.14
C MET A 121 4.87 -0.12 3.70
N ALA A 122 5.46 0.97 4.18
CA ALA A 122 6.82 0.98 4.74
C ALA A 122 6.97 0.08 5.97
N ALA A 123 5.90 -0.08 6.75
CA ALA A 123 5.90 -0.99 7.91
C ALA A 123 6.07 -2.46 7.48
N GLY A 124 5.33 -2.91 6.48
CA GLY A 124 5.48 -4.25 5.91
C GLY A 124 6.83 -4.47 5.24
N ALA A 125 7.36 -3.45 4.53
CA ALA A 125 8.68 -3.49 3.94
C ALA A 125 9.78 -3.69 5.01
N LYS A 126 9.68 -2.96 6.12
CA LYS A 126 10.61 -3.07 7.24
C LYS A 126 10.51 -4.42 7.95
N ALA A 127 9.30 -4.92 8.14
CA ALA A 127 9.05 -6.19 8.83
C ALA A 127 9.30 -7.44 7.96
N GLY A 128 9.49 -7.30 6.63
CA GLY A 128 9.59 -8.44 5.71
C GLY A 128 8.26 -9.19 5.54
N THR A 129 7.13 -8.50 5.64
CA THR A 129 5.78 -9.10 5.62
C THR A 129 4.91 -8.57 4.47
N LEU A 130 5.55 -8.09 3.41
CA LEU A 130 4.83 -7.58 2.25
C LEU A 130 3.99 -8.67 1.59
N GLN A 131 2.84 -8.30 1.07
CA GLN A 131 2.13 -9.06 0.07
C GLN A 131 2.75 -8.75 -1.30
N ILE A 132 3.05 -9.78 -2.10
CA ILE A 132 3.74 -9.64 -3.38
C ILE A 132 2.91 -10.31 -4.48
N PHE A 133 2.63 -9.59 -5.56
CA PHE A 133 1.81 -10.08 -6.67
C PHE A 133 2.69 -10.28 -7.90
N VAL A 134 3.03 -11.52 -8.23
CA VAL A 134 4.02 -11.81 -9.26
C VAL A 134 3.35 -12.16 -10.58
N GLY A 135 3.62 -11.36 -11.60
CA GLY A 135 3.30 -11.64 -13.00
C GLY A 135 4.55 -12.09 -13.76
N GLY A 136 4.38 -13.08 -14.63
CA GLY A 136 5.44 -13.60 -15.49
C GLY A 136 5.46 -15.12 -15.55
N ASP A 137 6.59 -15.69 -15.99
CA ASP A 137 6.77 -17.14 -16.09
C ASP A 137 6.79 -17.80 -14.70
N GLU A 138 5.95 -18.82 -14.51
CA GLU A 138 5.77 -19.52 -13.23
C GLU A 138 7.05 -20.25 -12.78
N ALA A 139 7.81 -20.84 -13.71
CA ALA A 139 9.05 -21.53 -13.37
C ALA A 139 10.14 -20.54 -12.93
N VAL A 140 10.16 -19.34 -13.53
CA VAL A 140 11.04 -18.25 -13.09
C VAL A 140 10.61 -17.75 -11.71
N PHE A 141 9.31 -17.57 -11.48
CA PHE A 141 8.76 -17.19 -10.17
C PHE A 141 9.17 -18.19 -9.08
N GLU A 142 8.97 -19.49 -9.27
CA GLU A 142 9.34 -20.50 -8.28
C GLU A 142 10.85 -20.51 -7.99
N ARG A 143 11.70 -20.23 -8.98
CA ARG A 143 13.15 -20.09 -8.80
C ARG A 143 13.52 -18.93 -7.87
N VAL A 144 12.81 -17.81 -7.94
CA VAL A 144 13.11 -16.61 -7.14
C VAL A 144 12.23 -16.45 -5.90
N ARG A 145 11.23 -17.31 -5.71
CA ARG A 145 10.32 -17.28 -4.55
C ARG A 145 11.04 -17.26 -3.20
N PRO A 146 12.14 -18.01 -2.98
CA PRO A 146 12.90 -17.92 -1.73
C PRO A 146 13.52 -16.54 -1.49
N LEU A 147 13.92 -15.82 -2.54
CA LEU A 147 14.40 -14.44 -2.46
C LEU A 147 13.26 -13.47 -2.10
N LEU A 148 12.08 -13.62 -2.72
CA LEU A 148 10.92 -12.81 -2.42
C LEU A 148 10.45 -13.00 -0.98
N ALA A 149 10.58 -14.20 -0.42
CA ALA A 149 10.26 -14.51 0.99
C ALA A 149 11.14 -13.78 2.01
N ALA A 150 12.29 -13.24 1.61
CA ALA A 150 13.07 -12.34 2.46
C ALA A 150 12.37 -10.98 2.69
N MET A 151 11.49 -10.56 1.78
CA MET A 151 10.82 -9.25 1.80
C MET A 151 9.32 -9.35 2.09
N GLY A 152 8.72 -10.51 1.88
CA GLY A 152 7.28 -10.72 1.98
C GLY A 152 6.88 -11.90 2.86
N ASP A 153 5.61 -11.91 3.25
CA ASP A 153 4.99 -13.05 3.91
C ASP A 153 4.88 -14.22 2.92
N PRO A 154 5.51 -15.38 3.18
CA PRO A 154 5.49 -16.53 2.27
C PRO A 154 4.10 -16.98 1.83
N ASP A 155 3.08 -16.84 2.70
CA ASP A 155 1.70 -17.20 2.40
C ASP A 155 0.96 -16.13 1.56
N ARG A 156 1.59 -14.97 1.36
CA ARG A 156 1.04 -13.82 0.64
C ARG A 156 1.87 -13.43 -0.58
N ILE A 157 2.78 -14.30 -1.02
CA ILE A 157 3.51 -14.19 -2.28
C ILE A 157 2.77 -15.00 -3.32
N LEU A 158 2.09 -14.33 -4.25
CA LEU A 158 1.12 -14.94 -5.15
C LEU A 158 1.57 -14.80 -6.60
N HIS A 159 1.66 -15.91 -7.33
CA HIS A 159 1.70 -15.88 -8.79
C HIS A 159 0.31 -15.56 -9.33
N VAL A 160 0.15 -14.46 -10.05
CA VAL A 160 -1.15 -13.92 -10.46
C VAL A 160 -1.40 -13.96 -11.97
N GLY A 161 -0.47 -14.53 -12.74
CA GLY A 161 -0.62 -14.69 -14.19
C GLY A 161 0.65 -14.33 -14.97
N GLY A 162 0.52 -14.12 -16.27
CA GLY A 162 1.63 -13.70 -17.14
C GLY A 162 2.14 -12.29 -16.83
N ASN A 163 3.14 -11.83 -17.58
CA ASN A 163 3.73 -10.50 -17.41
C ASN A 163 2.67 -9.39 -17.51
N GLY A 164 2.75 -8.43 -16.60
CA GLY A 164 1.80 -7.33 -16.44
C GLY A 164 0.62 -7.65 -15.51
N ALA A 165 0.40 -8.92 -15.16
CA ALA A 165 -0.68 -9.32 -14.25
C ALA A 165 -0.46 -8.79 -12.84
N GLY A 166 0.77 -8.80 -12.32
CA GLY A 166 1.12 -8.22 -11.02
C GLY A 166 0.81 -6.72 -10.97
N TYR A 167 1.26 -5.95 -11.96
CA TYR A 167 0.94 -4.53 -12.06
C TYR A 167 -0.56 -4.26 -12.09
N THR A 168 -1.29 -5.05 -12.90
CA THR A 168 -2.74 -4.93 -12.99
C THR A 168 -3.40 -5.16 -11.63
N VAL A 169 -3.05 -6.26 -10.94
CA VAL A 169 -3.59 -6.58 -9.60
C VAL A 169 -3.29 -5.45 -8.62
N LYS A 170 -2.06 -4.93 -8.62
CA LYS A 170 -1.69 -3.82 -7.72
C LYS A 170 -2.50 -2.55 -8.00
N LEU A 171 -2.69 -2.19 -9.26
CA LEU A 171 -3.52 -1.02 -9.62
C LEU A 171 -4.97 -1.20 -9.16
N MET A 172 -5.54 -2.40 -9.30
CA MET A 172 -6.92 -2.69 -8.85
C MET A 172 -7.04 -2.64 -7.32
N ILE A 173 -6.04 -3.14 -6.59
CA ILE A 173 -6.01 -3.04 -5.12
C ILE A 173 -5.99 -1.57 -4.69
N ASN A 174 -5.10 -0.76 -5.26
CA ASN A 174 -4.99 0.65 -4.90
C ASN A 174 -6.27 1.41 -5.28
N LEU A 175 -6.83 1.17 -6.47
CA LEU A 175 -8.07 1.79 -6.93
C LEU A 175 -9.22 1.56 -5.94
N LEU A 176 -9.41 0.32 -5.50
CA LEU A 176 -10.45 -0.05 -4.54
C LEU A 176 -10.17 0.52 -3.14
N TRP A 177 -8.92 0.49 -2.70
CA TRP A 177 -8.52 1.03 -1.40
C TRP A 177 -8.79 2.54 -1.31
N PHE A 178 -8.39 3.32 -2.32
CA PHE A 178 -8.66 4.76 -2.39
C PHE A 178 -10.16 5.07 -2.48
N ALA A 179 -10.94 4.21 -3.16
CA ALA A 179 -12.40 4.35 -3.19
C ALA A 179 -13.02 4.11 -1.80
N HIS A 180 -12.54 3.11 -1.05
CA HIS A 180 -12.95 2.88 0.33
C HIS A 180 -12.64 4.07 1.24
N LEU A 181 -11.46 4.70 1.08
CA LEU A 181 -11.08 5.89 1.82
C LEU A 181 -12.09 7.03 1.60
N VAL A 182 -12.36 7.36 0.35
CA VAL A 182 -13.27 8.47 0.00
C VAL A 182 -14.68 8.17 0.50
N ALA A 183 -15.23 6.98 0.22
CA ALA A 183 -16.56 6.58 0.66
C ALA A 183 -16.69 6.58 2.19
N THR A 184 -15.67 6.10 2.91
CA THR A 184 -15.65 6.09 4.38
C THR A 184 -15.64 7.52 4.93
N ALA A 185 -14.81 8.40 4.36
CA ALA A 185 -14.75 9.81 4.78
C ALA A 185 -16.10 10.52 4.61
N GLU A 186 -16.77 10.30 3.48
CA GLU A 186 -18.12 10.85 3.24
C GLU A 186 -19.14 10.33 4.26
N VAL A 187 -19.23 9.00 4.41
CA VAL A 187 -20.23 8.36 5.27
C VAL A 187 -20.04 8.76 6.72
N LEU A 188 -18.81 8.79 7.24
CA LEU A 188 -18.52 9.21 8.60
C LEU A 188 -18.85 10.70 8.79
N SER A 189 -18.52 11.55 7.83
CA SER A 189 -18.85 12.98 7.87
C SER A 189 -20.36 13.23 7.85
N ILE A 190 -21.10 12.56 6.96
CA ILE A 190 -22.57 12.67 6.89
C ILE A 190 -23.21 12.26 8.23
N GLY A 191 -22.85 11.08 8.75
CA GLY A 191 -23.46 10.54 9.95
C GLY A 191 -23.18 11.39 11.19
N THR A 192 -21.96 11.92 11.34
CA THR A 192 -21.60 12.82 12.45
C THR A 192 -22.31 14.16 12.35
N GLN A 193 -22.40 14.74 11.15
CA GLN A 193 -23.17 15.98 10.92
C GLN A 193 -24.68 15.80 11.17
N ALA A 194 -25.19 14.59 10.94
CA ALA A 194 -26.58 14.22 11.27
C ALA A 194 -26.80 13.95 12.79
N GLY A 195 -25.76 14.10 13.60
CA GLY A 195 -25.85 14.00 15.07
C GLY A 195 -25.58 12.60 15.62
N VAL A 196 -25.10 11.65 14.82
CA VAL A 196 -24.71 10.32 15.31
C VAL A 196 -23.28 10.39 15.87
N ASP A 197 -23.09 9.87 17.07
CA ASP A 197 -21.74 9.72 17.64
C ASP A 197 -20.83 8.88 16.75
N LEU A 198 -19.60 9.33 16.49
CA LEU A 198 -18.66 8.71 15.56
C LEU A 198 -18.32 7.27 15.93
N ALA A 199 -18.08 6.98 17.22
CA ALA A 199 -17.75 5.63 17.67
C ALA A 199 -18.94 4.68 17.48
N THR A 200 -20.14 5.16 17.76
CA THR A 200 -21.39 4.42 17.55
C THR A 200 -21.63 4.17 16.05
N LEU A 201 -21.48 5.19 15.21
CA LEU A 201 -21.64 5.08 13.77
C LEU A 201 -20.66 4.02 13.19
N ARG A 202 -19.38 4.13 13.52
CA ARG A 202 -18.36 3.19 13.07
C ARG A 202 -18.69 1.76 13.52
N ARG A 203 -19.08 1.57 14.79
CA ARG A 203 -19.48 0.24 15.31
C ARG A 203 -20.64 -0.35 14.53
N CYS A 204 -21.68 0.44 14.21
CA CYS A 204 -22.81 -0.02 13.42
C CYS A 204 -22.41 -0.40 12.00
N LEU A 205 -21.55 0.39 11.34
CA LEU A 205 -21.05 0.10 10.00
C LEU A 205 -20.23 -1.19 9.98
N LEU A 206 -19.36 -1.40 10.97
CA LEU A 206 -18.57 -2.65 11.09
C LEU A 206 -19.42 -3.88 11.36
N ALA A 207 -20.56 -3.74 12.05
CA ALA A 207 -21.51 -4.83 12.30
C ALA A 207 -22.45 -5.12 11.12
N SER A 208 -22.33 -4.39 10.02
CA SER A 208 -23.19 -4.45 8.84
C SER A 208 -22.46 -5.02 7.61
N PRO A 209 -23.18 -5.36 6.52
CA PRO A 209 -22.56 -5.73 5.24
C PRO A 209 -21.68 -4.64 4.60
N ALA A 210 -21.70 -3.39 5.11
CA ALA A 210 -20.84 -2.30 4.68
C ALA A 210 -19.44 -2.32 5.34
N ALA A 211 -19.12 -3.31 6.16
CA ALA A 211 -17.80 -3.47 6.76
C ALA A 211 -16.71 -3.61 5.68
N SER A 212 -15.55 -2.99 5.93
CA SER A 212 -14.36 -3.15 5.10
C SER A 212 -13.12 -3.12 5.98
N ASN A 213 -12.01 -3.72 5.49
CA ASN A 213 -10.71 -3.64 6.19
C ASN A 213 -10.28 -2.19 6.39
N PHE A 214 -10.52 -1.32 5.41
CA PHE A 214 -10.23 0.11 5.52
C PHE A 214 -10.95 0.75 6.72
N LEU A 215 -12.26 0.54 6.86
CA LEU A 215 -13.06 1.06 7.98
C LEU A 215 -12.65 0.43 9.32
N GLU A 216 -12.22 -0.82 9.33
CA GLU A 216 -11.83 -1.55 10.53
C GLU A 216 -10.44 -1.15 11.03
N ASN A 217 -9.46 -1.02 10.13
CA ASN A 217 -8.05 -0.92 10.48
C ASN A 217 -7.40 0.37 9.96
N ASP A 218 -7.48 0.63 8.65
CA ASP A 218 -6.61 1.62 8.01
C ASP A 218 -6.97 3.06 8.40
N VAL A 219 -8.28 3.37 8.52
CA VAL A 219 -8.75 4.70 8.91
C VAL A 219 -8.45 5.06 10.37
N LEU A 220 -8.02 4.09 11.20
CA LEU A 220 -7.79 4.32 12.64
C LEU A 220 -6.67 5.31 12.91
N SER A 221 -5.64 5.42 12.07
CA SER A 221 -4.59 6.43 12.20
C SER A 221 -5.19 7.84 12.21
N VAL A 222 -6.12 8.11 11.31
CA VAL A 222 -6.84 9.39 11.27
C VAL A 222 -7.80 9.53 12.45
N LEU A 223 -8.61 8.50 12.74
CA LEU A 223 -9.66 8.61 13.75
C LEU A 223 -9.11 8.69 15.17
N ASN A 224 -7.99 8.06 15.49
CA ASN A 224 -7.38 8.11 16.82
C ASN A 224 -6.50 9.35 16.99
N ASP A 225 -5.56 9.54 16.06
CA ASP A 225 -4.43 10.44 16.24
C ASP A 225 -4.43 11.65 15.29
N GLY A 226 -5.25 11.60 14.25
CA GLY A 226 -5.22 12.60 13.17
C GLY A 226 -4.00 12.46 12.28
N ASP A 227 -3.43 11.26 12.21
CA ASP A 227 -2.34 10.92 11.32
C ASP A 227 -2.90 10.60 9.92
N TYR A 228 -2.52 11.40 8.94
CA TYR A 228 -2.93 11.26 7.54
C TYR A 228 -1.94 10.48 6.69
N ASP A 229 -1.02 9.77 7.34
CA ASP A 229 0.00 8.90 6.74
C ASP A 229 0.88 9.58 5.69
N GLU A 230 1.86 10.33 6.14
CA GLU A 230 2.85 10.97 5.27
C GLU A 230 3.89 9.98 4.69
N SER A 231 3.81 8.69 5.03
CA SER A 231 4.71 7.66 4.50
C SER A 231 4.45 7.36 3.02
N PHE A 232 3.22 7.66 2.53
CA PHE A 232 2.87 7.58 1.12
C PHE A 232 2.31 8.92 0.62
N ALA A 233 3.02 9.55 -0.29
CA ALA A 233 2.71 10.90 -0.72
C ALA A 233 1.47 10.98 -1.63
N LEU A 234 0.65 12.03 -1.47
CA LEU A 234 -0.50 12.33 -2.34
C LEU A 234 -0.15 12.32 -3.84
N ALA A 235 1.05 12.79 -4.20
CA ALA A 235 1.50 12.75 -5.59
C ALA A 235 1.60 11.33 -6.14
N LEU A 236 1.99 10.35 -5.31
CA LEU A 236 2.06 8.94 -5.68
C LEU A 236 0.66 8.30 -5.72
N ALA A 237 -0.23 8.64 -4.78
CA ALA A 237 -1.62 8.22 -4.81
C ALA A 237 -2.33 8.70 -6.08
N CYS A 238 -2.17 9.99 -6.43
CA CYS A 238 -2.70 10.54 -7.69
C CYS A 238 -2.12 9.84 -8.93
N LYS A 239 -0.82 9.48 -8.91
CA LYS A 239 -0.20 8.71 -9.99
C LYS A 239 -0.87 7.33 -10.12
N ASP A 240 -1.00 6.58 -9.02
CA ASP A 240 -1.57 5.23 -9.05
C ASP A 240 -3.03 5.23 -9.53
N LEU A 241 -3.83 6.20 -9.07
CA LEU A 241 -5.21 6.40 -9.55
C LEU A 241 -5.24 6.72 -11.06
N GLY A 242 -4.39 7.63 -11.52
CA GLY A 242 -4.29 7.96 -12.94
C GLY A 242 -3.92 6.74 -13.79
N LEU A 243 -2.92 5.95 -13.37
CA LEU A 243 -2.51 4.72 -14.07
C LEU A 243 -3.66 3.69 -14.13
N ALA A 244 -4.46 3.56 -13.07
CA ALA A 244 -5.60 2.65 -13.03
C ALA A 244 -6.75 3.10 -13.94
N VAL A 245 -7.05 4.40 -13.96
CA VAL A 245 -8.09 4.99 -14.87
C VAL A 245 -7.64 4.88 -16.33
N ASP A 246 -6.37 5.15 -16.62
CA ASP A 246 -5.81 5.00 -17.98
C ASP A 246 -5.87 3.55 -18.44
N LEU A 247 -5.52 2.59 -17.56
CA LEU A 247 -5.64 1.16 -17.86
C LEU A 247 -7.08 0.77 -18.18
N ALA A 248 -8.05 1.27 -17.42
CA ALA A 248 -9.47 1.02 -17.70
C ALA A 248 -9.88 1.52 -19.09
N GLY A 249 -9.42 2.71 -19.49
CA GLY A 249 -9.62 3.25 -20.85
C GLY A 249 -9.01 2.35 -21.94
N GLN A 250 -7.81 1.81 -21.70
CA GLN A 250 -7.14 0.91 -22.64
C GLN A 250 -7.89 -0.41 -22.85
N VAL A 251 -8.52 -0.94 -21.80
CA VAL A 251 -9.30 -2.18 -21.86
C VAL A 251 -10.80 -1.96 -22.13
N GLY A 252 -11.23 -0.71 -22.31
CA GLY A 252 -12.61 -0.35 -22.66
C GLY A 252 -13.62 -0.48 -21.53
N VAL A 253 -13.21 -0.38 -20.28
CA VAL A 253 -14.09 -0.43 -19.11
C VAL A 253 -14.41 1.00 -18.62
N PRO A 254 -15.69 1.43 -18.60
CA PRO A 254 -16.09 2.71 -18.00
C PRO A 254 -15.83 2.70 -16.47
N VAL A 255 -15.36 3.83 -15.93
CA VAL A 255 -14.94 3.94 -14.52
C VAL A 255 -15.48 5.20 -13.84
N GLU A 256 -16.79 5.39 -13.83
CA GLU A 256 -17.45 6.59 -13.31
C GLU A 256 -17.08 6.87 -11.85
N VAL A 257 -17.16 5.86 -10.96
CA VAL A 257 -16.84 6.00 -9.54
C VAL A 257 -15.35 6.29 -9.36
N SER A 258 -14.49 5.53 -10.03
CA SER A 258 -13.03 5.67 -9.91
C SER A 258 -12.52 7.01 -10.43
N ALA A 259 -13.14 7.54 -11.50
CA ALA A 259 -12.83 8.86 -12.01
C ALA A 259 -13.16 9.97 -10.99
N VAL A 260 -14.28 9.84 -10.28
CA VAL A 260 -14.65 10.77 -9.19
C VAL A 260 -13.63 10.67 -8.05
N VAL A 261 -13.25 9.46 -7.63
CA VAL A 261 -12.22 9.24 -6.59
C VAL A 261 -10.90 9.90 -6.99
N GLU A 262 -10.46 9.73 -8.23
CA GLU A 262 -9.25 10.38 -8.75
C GLU A 262 -9.33 11.91 -8.63
N GLN A 263 -10.46 12.52 -8.99
CA GLN A 263 -10.63 13.98 -8.88
C GLN A 263 -10.62 14.47 -7.43
N ILE A 264 -11.13 13.69 -6.49
CA ILE A 264 -11.06 14.01 -5.05
C ILE A 264 -9.61 14.00 -4.57
N TYR A 265 -8.81 13.01 -4.98
CA TYR A 265 -7.37 12.95 -4.68
C TYR A 265 -6.61 14.12 -5.32
N ARG A 266 -6.89 14.46 -6.58
CA ARG A 266 -6.31 15.64 -7.25
C ARG A 266 -6.66 16.94 -6.51
N ARG A 267 -7.90 17.07 -6.01
CA ARG A 267 -8.32 18.20 -5.18
C ARG A 267 -7.55 18.23 -3.86
N ALA A 268 -7.40 17.10 -3.17
CA ALA A 268 -6.61 17.02 -1.95
C ALA A 268 -5.14 17.42 -2.20
N ARG A 269 -4.54 16.93 -3.28
CA ARG A 269 -3.17 17.29 -3.69
C ARG A 269 -3.03 18.78 -3.98
N ALA A 270 -4.00 19.39 -4.68
CA ALA A 270 -4.00 20.83 -4.96
C ALA A 270 -4.11 21.68 -3.68
N GLN A 271 -4.82 21.19 -2.67
CA GLN A 271 -5.04 21.90 -1.41
C GLN A 271 -3.89 21.70 -0.40
N TYR A 272 -3.31 20.49 -0.32
CA TYR A 272 -2.36 20.12 0.75
C TYR A 272 -0.94 19.88 0.24
N GLY A 273 -0.73 19.92 -1.08
CA GLY A 273 0.60 19.75 -1.70
C GLY A 273 0.95 18.31 -2.03
N ASP A 274 2.04 18.15 -2.79
CA ASP A 274 2.52 16.89 -3.35
C ASP A 274 2.96 15.88 -2.28
N ASN A 275 3.59 16.37 -1.22
CA ASN A 275 4.20 15.57 -0.15
C ASN A 275 3.23 15.30 1.02
N GLY A 276 2.00 15.79 0.95
CA GLY A 276 0.99 15.46 1.95
C GLY A 276 0.66 13.96 1.95
N GLY A 277 0.19 13.44 3.08
CA GLY A 277 -0.12 12.02 3.24
C GLY A 277 -1.34 11.54 2.44
N GLU A 278 -1.36 10.29 2.06
CA GLU A 278 -2.41 9.69 1.21
C GLU A 278 -3.80 9.71 1.83
N MET A 279 -3.90 9.83 3.16
CA MET A 279 -5.16 9.90 3.92
C MET A 279 -5.78 11.31 3.94
N LEU A 280 -5.12 12.32 3.39
CA LEU A 280 -5.58 13.72 3.38
C LEU A 280 -6.93 13.97 2.65
N PRO A 281 -7.44 13.12 1.74
CA PRO A 281 -8.82 13.26 1.29
C PRO A 281 -9.86 13.21 2.43
N VAL A 282 -9.59 12.51 3.55
CA VAL A 282 -10.44 12.58 4.76
C VAL A 282 -10.51 14.01 5.28
N LYS A 283 -9.37 14.72 5.32
CA LYS A 283 -9.29 16.11 5.77
C LYS A 283 -10.09 17.08 4.90
N LEU A 284 -10.31 16.79 3.62
CA LEU A 284 -11.19 17.61 2.78
C LEU A 284 -12.60 17.71 3.36
N TYR A 285 -13.13 16.59 3.85
CA TYR A 285 -14.47 16.54 4.46
C TYR A 285 -14.48 17.16 5.85
N GLU A 286 -13.42 17.00 6.63
CA GLU A 286 -13.26 17.69 7.92
C GLU A 286 -13.24 19.22 7.74
N ASP A 287 -12.46 19.71 6.77
CA ASP A 287 -12.36 21.15 6.49
C ASP A 287 -13.68 21.70 5.92
N LEU A 288 -14.41 20.93 5.11
CA LEU A 288 -15.71 21.29 4.57
C LEU A 288 -16.80 21.42 5.65
N THR A 289 -16.81 20.48 6.59
CA THR A 289 -17.83 20.40 7.64
C THR A 289 -17.47 21.20 8.89
N GLY A 290 -16.21 21.61 9.05
CA GLY A 290 -15.67 22.23 10.26
C GLY A 290 -15.56 21.26 11.44
N ALA A 291 -15.78 19.96 11.24
CA ALA A 291 -15.75 18.93 12.28
C ALA A 291 -14.65 17.90 12.03
N ARG A 292 -13.85 17.61 13.04
CA ARG A 292 -12.82 16.60 12.96
C ARG A 292 -13.39 15.22 13.26
N LEU A 293 -13.03 14.23 12.46
CA LEU A 293 -13.35 12.82 12.67
C LEU A 293 -12.35 12.21 13.65
N ARG A 294 -12.65 12.32 14.96
CA ARG A 294 -11.78 11.76 16.03
C ARG A 294 -12.61 10.93 16.99
N LEU A 295 -12.12 9.73 17.27
CA LEU A 295 -12.66 8.88 18.33
C LEU A 295 -12.27 9.44 19.71
N PRO A 296 -13.10 9.25 20.73
CA PRO A 296 -12.73 9.60 22.10
C PRO A 296 -11.46 8.85 22.51
N SER A 297 -10.52 9.54 23.17
CA SER A 297 -9.33 8.88 23.74
C SER A 297 -9.76 7.78 24.72
N THR A 298 -9.16 6.58 24.58
CA THR A 298 -9.43 5.43 25.47
C THR A 298 -9.16 5.74 26.96
N ALA A 299 -8.36 6.77 27.25
CA ALA A 299 -8.11 7.24 28.62
C ALA A 299 -9.36 7.92 29.25
N ALA A 300 -10.27 8.46 28.46
CA ALA A 300 -11.50 9.12 28.96
C ALA A 300 -12.65 8.13 29.23
N ALA A 301 -12.62 6.93 28.64
CA ALA A 301 -13.68 5.94 28.80
C ALA A 301 -13.69 5.23 30.18
N SER A 302 -12.59 5.29 30.94
CA SER A 302 -12.47 4.65 32.26
C SER A 302 -13.01 5.48 33.44
N SER A 303 -13.42 6.75 33.19
CA SER A 303 -13.85 7.65 34.27
C SER A 303 -15.36 7.88 34.40
N SER A 304 -16.20 7.28 33.54
CA SER A 304 -17.66 7.56 33.54
C SER A 304 -18.57 6.43 34.03
N THR A 305 -18.03 5.36 34.65
CA THR A 305 -18.86 4.29 35.21
C THR A 305 -18.81 4.30 36.72
N THR A 306 -19.27 5.40 37.35
CA THR A 306 -19.70 5.38 38.74
C THR A 306 -21.23 5.36 38.73
N ILE A 307 -21.82 4.17 38.60
CA ILE A 307 -23.23 3.97 38.79
C ILE A 307 -23.49 4.07 40.28
N SER A 308 -24.14 5.17 40.71
CA SER A 308 -24.72 5.32 42.05
C SER A 308 -25.73 4.21 42.31
N SER A 309 -25.38 3.28 43.19
CA SER A 309 -26.29 2.26 43.68
C SER A 309 -27.28 2.91 44.66
N THR A 310 -28.41 3.40 44.14
CA THR A 310 -29.56 3.77 45.01
C THR A 310 -30.35 2.48 45.29
N THR A 311 -30.27 2.05 46.53
CA THR A 311 -31.01 0.91 47.09
C THR A 311 -32.49 1.22 47.06
N ILE A 312 -33.25 0.52 46.20
CA ILE A 312 -34.71 0.54 46.27
C ILE A 312 -35.17 -0.64 47.16
N SER A 313 -35.66 -0.26 48.35
CA SER A 313 -36.31 -1.22 49.25
C SER A 313 -37.63 -1.73 48.66
N ALA A 314 -37.71 -3.04 48.44
CA ALA A 314 -38.93 -3.70 47.99
C ALA A 314 -39.89 -3.91 49.15
N ALA A 315 -41.04 -3.23 49.10
CA ALA A 315 -42.21 -3.56 49.92
C ALA A 315 -43.05 -4.59 49.14
N ALA A 316 -43.14 -5.77 49.72
CA ALA A 316 -44.00 -6.85 49.20
C ALA A 316 -45.49 -6.57 49.47
N SER A 317 -46.35 -6.64 48.46
CA SER A 317 -47.79 -6.77 48.60
C SER A 317 -48.26 -7.87 47.65
N ALA A 318 -49.00 -8.87 48.24
CA ALA A 318 -49.52 -10.03 47.59
C ALA A 318 -50.72 -9.74 46.66
N PRO A 319 -50.94 -10.50 45.58
CA PRO A 319 -52.08 -10.32 44.68
C PRO A 319 -53.38 -10.98 45.24
N PRO A 320 -54.58 -10.48 44.92
CA PRO A 320 -55.83 -11.12 45.26
C PRO A 320 -56.19 -12.25 44.29
N GLN A 321 -56.82 -13.32 44.84
CA GLN A 321 -57.40 -14.43 44.13
C GLN A 321 -58.60 -13.97 43.30
N GLN A 322 -58.70 -14.42 42.06
CA GLN A 322 -59.92 -14.38 41.27
C GLN A 322 -60.52 -15.79 41.16
N GLU A 323 -61.77 -15.90 41.66
CA GLU A 323 -62.69 -17.03 41.41
C GLU A 323 -63.16 -16.99 39.92
N ARG A 324 -63.31 -18.20 39.37
CA ARG A 324 -64.09 -18.41 38.14
C ARG A 324 -65.54 -18.75 38.45
N PRO A 325 -66.47 -18.48 37.55
CA PRO A 325 -67.17 -19.58 36.86
C PRO A 325 -66.82 -19.70 35.40
#